data_6270248387f01d13127ca2b49dd42988
#
_entry.id   6270248387f01d13127ca2b49dd42988
#
_cell.length_a   1.000
_cell.length_b   1.000
_cell.length_c   1.000
_cell.angle_alpha   90.00
_cell.angle_beta   90.00
_cell.angle_gamma   90.00
#
_symmetry.space_group_name_H-M   'P 1'
#
loop_
_entity.id
_entity.type
_entity.pdbx_description
1 polymer ?
#
loop_
_entity_poly.entity_id
_entity_poly.type
_entity_poly.pdbx_seq_one_letter_code
_entity_poly.pdbx_strand_id
1 'polypeptide(L)'
;MANPVSETQAINPGSLIELFELTTDAALHGSATTYRFHAGTNEVNNGNIIWDGNTYIAIPLEADGFKYANGQLPRPTLTISNVTNVITAILLNVNQVTPGNDLTGAVVKRRTTLARFLDAANFDPVATTTTTTQTVADPSDAETVTYTVTVANVGGYNIFVINGVNNPVITMKR
;
A
#
# COMPACT_ATOMS: atom_id res chain seq x y z
N MET A 1 3.09 19.14 11.70
CA MET A 1 2.16 18.01 11.55
C MET A 1 0.75 18.56 11.52
N ALA A 2 -0.07 18.19 10.55
CA ALA A 2 -1.47 18.59 10.51
C ALA A 2 -2.20 17.92 11.69
N ASN A 3 -3.02 18.71 12.40
CA ASN A 3 -3.78 18.20 13.53
C ASN A 3 -5.10 17.57 12.99
N PRO A 4 -5.44 16.31 13.34
CA PRO A 4 -6.69 15.68 12.92
C PRO A 4 -7.94 16.50 13.25
N VAL A 5 -7.91 17.23 14.38
CA VAL A 5 -9.04 18.08 14.82
C VAL A 5 -9.27 19.27 13.87
N SER A 6 -8.22 19.85 13.31
CA SER A 6 -8.36 20.97 12.37
C SER A 6 -9.00 20.53 11.04
N GLU A 7 -8.84 19.27 10.67
CA GLU A 7 -9.40 18.71 9.45
C GLU A 7 -10.90 18.42 9.54
N THR A 8 -11.36 17.95 10.71
CA THR A 8 -12.79 17.74 10.93
C THR A 8 -13.58 19.04 10.94
N GLN A 9 -12.88 20.16 11.14
CA GLN A 9 -13.44 21.52 11.12
C GLN A 9 -13.23 22.24 9.78
N ALA A 10 -12.52 21.62 8.83
CA ALA A 10 -12.28 22.21 7.52
C ALA A 10 -13.53 22.21 6.66
N ILE A 11 -13.77 23.31 5.92
CA ILE A 11 -14.90 23.45 4.99
C ILE A 11 -14.77 22.43 3.83
N ASN A 12 -13.53 22.02 3.51
CA ASN A 12 -13.25 21.00 2.51
C ASN A 12 -12.28 19.98 3.10
N PRO A 13 -12.77 18.98 3.84
CA PRO A 13 -11.92 17.93 4.39
C PRO A 13 -11.29 17.11 3.25
N GLY A 14 -10.07 16.66 3.45
CA GLY A 14 -9.38 15.77 2.50
C GLY A 14 -10.15 14.46 2.26
N SER A 15 -9.76 13.73 1.21
CA SER A 15 -10.39 12.43 0.87
C SER A 15 -10.35 11.46 2.05
N LEU A 16 -11.50 10.92 2.41
CA LEU A 16 -11.65 9.91 3.44
C LEU A 16 -11.24 8.55 2.89
N ILE A 17 -10.40 7.85 3.65
CA ILE A 17 -9.92 6.52 3.31
C ILE A 17 -10.44 5.54 4.38
N GLU A 18 -11.04 4.45 3.91
CA GLU A 18 -11.50 3.35 4.76
C GLU A 18 -10.56 2.16 4.62
N LEU A 19 -10.08 1.67 5.76
CA LEU A 19 -9.17 0.55 5.88
C LEU A 19 -9.83 -0.53 6.74
N PHE A 20 -9.62 -1.79 6.38
CA PHE A 20 -10.21 -2.93 7.07
C PHE A 20 -9.11 -3.89 7.51
N GLU A 21 -9.20 -4.33 8.76
CA GLU A 21 -8.31 -5.33 9.35
C GLU A 21 -9.15 -6.53 9.75
N LEU A 22 -8.85 -7.70 9.21
CA LEU A 22 -9.42 -8.99 9.59
C LEU A 22 -8.36 -9.74 10.40
N THR A 23 -8.62 -9.94 11.68
CA THR A 23 -7.69 -10.66 12.57
C THR A 23 -8.30 -12.01 12.97
N THR A 24 -7.59 -13.08 12.68
CA THR A 24 -7.98 -14.44 13.08
C THR A 24 -7.73 -14.67 14.58
N ASP A 25 -8.48 -15.58 15.17
CA ASP A 25 -8.30 -16.00 16.56
C ASP A 25 -7.28 -17.13 16.65
N ALA A 26 -6.31 -17.03 17.55
CA ALA A 26 -5.24 -18.02 17.68
C ALA A 26 -5.76 -19.41 18.13
N ALA A 27 -6.79 -19.47 18.98
CA ALA A 27 -7.33 -20.72 19.48
C ALA A 27 -8.17 -21.45 18.44
N LEU A 28 -8.89 -20.70 17.60
CA LEU A 28 -9.79 -21.27 16.59
C LEU A 28 -9.11 -21.50 15.23
N HIS A 29 -8.09 -20.67 14.91
CA HIS A 29 -7.48 -20.65 13.60
C HIS A 29 -5.98 -20.95 13.61
N GLY A 30 -5.42 -21.32 14.80
CA GLY A 30 -4.01 -21.68 14.99
C GLY A 30 -3.04 -20.51 15.09
N SER A 31 -3.40 -19.34 14.60
CA SER A 31 -2.61 -18.11 14.72
C SER A 31 -3.48 -16.87 14.71
N ALA A 32 -3.04 -15.84 15.42
CA ALA A 32 -3.63 -14.50 15.34
C ALA A 32 -2.98 -13.71 14.20
N THR A 33 -3.43 -13.94 12.98
CA THR A 33 -2.94 -13.26 11.78
C THR A 33 -3.85 -12.11 11.40
N THR A 34 -3.29 -10.94 11.10
CA THR A 34 -4.05 -9.78 10.64
C THR A 34 -3.87 -9.58 9.15
N TYR A 35 -4.97 -9.70 8.41
CA TYR A 35 -5.08 -9.38 6.99
C TYR A 35 -5.64 -7.97 6.85
N ARG A 36 -5.09 -7.18 5.91
CA ARG A 36 -5.41 -5.77 5.76
C ARG A 36 -5.85 -5.47 4.35
N PHE A 37 -6.99 -4.79 4.22
CA PHE A 37 -7.65 -4.54 2.94
C PHE A 37 -8.16 -3.10 2.84
N HIS A 38 -8.29 -2.62 1.62
CA HIS A 38 -9.00 -1.38 1.29
C HIS A 38 -9.68 -1.48 -0.09
N ALA A 39 -10.71 -0.65 -0.33
CA ALA A 39 -11.45 -0.64 -1.59
C ALA A 39 -10.89 0.33 -2.64
N GLY A 40 -9.97 1.21 -2.26
CA GLY A 40 -9.41 2.23 -3.14
C GLY A 40 -8.30 1.71 -4.05
N THR A 41 -7.69 2.62 -4.78
CA THR A 41 -6.51 2.36 -5.62
C THR A 41 -5.41 3.38 -5.29
N ASN A 42 -4.17 2.93 -5.34
CA ASN A 42 -3.00 3.81 -5.25
C ASN A 42 -2.03 3.44 -6.39
N GLU A 43 -1.89 4.32 -7.36
CA GLU A 43 -1.08 4.08 -8.56
C GLU A 43 0.41 3.89 -8.23
N VAL A 44 0.89 4.49 -7.14
CA VAL A 44 2.30 4.41 -6.73
C VAL A 44 2.67 3.02 -6.22
N ASN A 45 1.78 2.35 -5.48
CA ASN A 45 2.07 1.10 -4.76
C ASN A 45 1.28 -0.11 -5.31
N ASN A 46 1.12 -0.23 -6.63
CA ASN A 46 0.35 -1.32 -7.26
C ASN A 46 -1.09 -1.43 -6.71
N GLY A 47 -1.69 -0.31 -6.40
CA GLY A 47 -3.02 -0.26 -5.81
C GLY A 47 -3.03 -0.25 -4.29
N ASN A 48 -1.98 -0.68 -3.60
CA ASN A 48 -1.94 -0.81 -2.15
C ASN A 48 -1.79 0.54 -1.44
N ILE A 49 -2.28 0.60 -0.21
CA ILE A 49 -2.12 1.76 0.69
C ILE A 49 -1.23 1.35 1.87
N ILE A 50 -0.32 2.24 2.25
CA ILE A 50 0.53 2.09 3.44
C ILE A 50 0.07 3.10 4.49
N TRP A 51 -0.28 2.60 5.66
CA TRP A 51 -0.70 3.42 6.79
C TRP A 51 -0.15 2.85 8.10
N ASP A 52 0.48 3.72 8.89
CA ASP A 52 1.14 3.35 10.16
C ASP A 52 2.09 2.15 10.00
N GLY A 53 2.92 2.19 8.94
CA GLY A 53 3.86 1.13 8.58
C GLY A 53 3.24 -0.17 8.09
N ASN A 54 1.92 -0.25 7.96
CA ASN A 54 1.21 -1.45 7.51
C ASN A 54 0.69 -1.30 6.09
N THR A 55 0.84 -2.36 5.29
CA THR A 55 0.33 -2.40 3.92
C THR A 55 -1.09 -2.96 3.90
N TYR A 56 -2.01 -2.21 3.30
CA TYR A 56 -3.39 -2.61 3.03
C TYR A 56 -3.51 -2.94 1.54
N ILE A 57 -3.96 -4.15 1.25
CA ILE A 57 -4.07 -4.67 -0.12
C ILE A 57 -5.34 -4.12 -0.77
N ALA A 58 -5.21 -3.65 -1.99
CA ALA A 58 -6.34 -3.24 -2.81
C ALA A 58 -7.17 -4.47 -3.22
N ILE A 59 -8.43 -4.51 -2.79
CA ILE A 59 -9.37 -5.56 -3.16
C ILE A 59 -10.77 -4.96 -3.26
N PRO A 60 -11.58 -5.36 -4.24
CA PRO A 60 -12.96 -4.89 -4.30
C PRO A 60 -13.72 -5.37 -3.06
N LEU A 61 -14.16 -4.43 -2.24
CA LEU A 61 -14.94 -4.70 -1.04
C LEU A 61 -16.02 -3.65 -0.85
N GLU A 62 -17.09 -4.03 -0.18
CA GLU A 62 -18.20 -3.17 0.23
C GLU A 62 -18.48 -3.38 1.71
N ALA A 63 -18.68 -2.29 2.43
CA ALA A 63 -18.90 -2.29 3.87
C ALA A 63 -20.16 -1.51 4.21
N ASP A 64 -21.09 -2.15 4.91
CA ASP A 64 -22.33 -1.55 5.36
C ASP A 64 -22.59 -1.81 6.85
N GLY A 65 -23.50 -1.04 7.45
CA GLY A 65 -23.96 -1.25 8.81
C GLY A 65 -22.95 -0.89 9.92
N PHE A 66 -21.83 -0.23 9.61
CA PHE A 66 -20.83 0.21 10.59
C PHE A 66 -21.21 1.49 11.36
N LYS A 67 -22.35 2.10 11.06
CA LYS A 67 -22.80 3.32 11.72
C LYS A 67 -23.62 2.98 12.98
N TYR A 68 -23.34 3.69 14.08
CA TYR A 68 -24.19 3.65 15.25
C TYR A 68 -25.54 4.33 14.94
N ALA A 69 -26.62 3.58 15.07
CA ALA A 69 -27.98 4.12 15.08
C ALA A 69 -28.51 4.06 16.52
N ASN A 70 -29.25 5.10 16.94
CA ASN A 70 -29.80 5.24 18.31
C ASN A 70 -30.48 3.95 18.78
N GLY A 71 -29.90 3.31 19.80
CA GLY A 71 -30.53 2.22 20.54
C GLY A 71 -30.42 0.83 19.87
N GLN A 72 -29.82 0.68 18.70
CA GLN A 72 -29.62 -0.61 18.07
C GLN A 72 -28.13 -0.95 17.99
N LEU A 73 -27.80 -2.19 18.33
CA LEU A 73 -26.45 -2.72 18.08
C LEU A 73 -26.21 -2.79 16.57
N PRO A 74 -25.16 -2.16 16.05
CA PRO A 74 -24.82 -2.26 14.63
C PRO A 74 -24.55 -3.73 14.27
N ARG A 75 -25.05 -4.15 13.11
CA ARG A 75 -24.74 -5.44 12.48
C ARG A 75 -23.98 -5.17 11.19
N PRO A 76 -22.67 -4.92 11.27
CA PRO A 76 -21.90 -4.60 10.11
C PRO A 76 -21.75 -5.80 9.18
N THR A 77 -21.80 -5.53 7.88
CA THR A 77 -21.53 -6.50 6.83
C THR A 77 -20.32 -6.03 6.04
N LEU A 78 -19.36 -6.91 5.83
CA LEU A 78 -18.22 -6.69 4.96
C LEU A 78 -18.26 -7.72 3.85
N THR A 79 -18.55 -7.28 2.64
CA THR A 79 -18.53 -8.12 1.43
C THR A 79 -17.20 -7.92 0.71
N ILE A 80 -16.47 -9.01 0.50
CA ILE A 80 -15.15 -8.97 -0.14
C ILE A 80 -15.19 -9.83 -1.41
N SER A 81 -14.76 -9.24 -2.53
CA SER A 81 -14.64 -9.97 -3.78
C SER A 81 -13.45 -10.95 -3.73
N ASN A 82 -13.66 -12.17 -4.20
CA ASN A 82 -12.62 -13.19 -4.21
C ASN A 82 -11.93 -13.36 -5.59
N VAL A 83 -11.85 -12.30 -6.36
CA VAL A 83 -11.23 -12.31 -7.71
C VAL A 83 -9.77 -12.75 -7.66
N THR A 84 -9.05 -12.41 -6.61
CA THR A 84 -7.62 -12.73 -6.43
C THR A 84 -7.39 -14.04 -5.67
N ASN A 85 -8.45 -14.80 -5.33
CA ASN A 85 -8.39 -16.00 -4.49
C ASN A 85 -7.78 -15.82 -3.08
N VAL A 86 -7.58 -14.58 -2.64
CA VAL A 86 -7.02 -14.27 -1.30
C VAL A 86 -7.92 -14.82 -0.20
N ILE A 87 -9.23 -14.63 -0.32
CA ILE A 87 -10.19 -15.12 0.68
C ILE A 87 -10.22 -16.64 0.72
N THR A 88 -10.18 -17.29 -0.45
CA THR A 88 -10.08 -18.76 -0.50
C THR A 88 -8.82 -19.26 0.20
N ALA A 89 -7.66 -18.60 0.00
CA ALA A 89 -6.42 -18.98 0.66
C ALA A 89 -6.50 -18.81 2.19
N ILE A 90 -7.15 -17.74 2.66
CA ILE A 90 -7.39 -17.52 4.10
C ILE A 90 -8.28 -18.64 4.67
N LEU A 91 -9.41 -18.94 4.01
CA LEU A 91 -10.34 -19.98 4.44
C LEU A 91 -9.68 -21.38 4.46
N LEU A 92 -8.90 -21.71 3.45
CA LEU A 92 -8.16 -22.97 3.42
C LEU A 92 -7.17 -23.07 4.58
N ASN A 93 -6.49 -21.98 4.92
CA ASN A 93 -5.52 -21.95 6.01
C ASN A 93 -6.21 -22.11 7.38
N VAL A 94 -7.26 -21.36 7.66
CA VAL A 94 -7.96 -21.42 8.95
C VAL A 94 -8.69 -22.75 9.17
N ASN A 95 -9.22 -23.34 8.12
CA ASN A 95 -9.92 -24.63 8.19
C ASN A 95 -8.99 -25.84 8.35
N GLN A 96 -7.68 -25.67 8.23
CA GLN A 96 -6.71 -26.73 8.57
C GLN A 96 -6.68 -27.01 10.07
N VAL A 97 -6.97 -26.02 10.90
CA VAL A 97 -6.95 -26.16 12.36
C VAL A 97 -8.31 -26.63 12.89
N THR A 98 -9.38 -25.99 12.48
CA THR A 98 -10.75 -26.36 12.87
C THR A 98 -11.60 -26.45 11.61
N PRO A 99 -11.74 -27.66 11.01
CA PRO A 99 -12.47 -27.84 9.77
C PRO A 99 -13.92 -27.34 9.85
N GLY A 100 -14.33 -26.51 8.88
CA GLY A 100 -15.69 -25.98 8.79
C GLY A 100 -15.97 -24.80 9.74
N ASN A 101 -14.97 -24.30 10.47
CA ASN A 101 -15.12 -23.12 11.32
C ASN A 101 -15.06 -21.81 10.52
N ASP A 102 -14.44 -21.85 9.35
CA ASP A 102 -14.21 -20.68 8.50
C ASP A 102 -13.58 -19.51 9.28
N LEU A 103 -14.19 -18.33 9.22
CA LEU A 103 -13.74 -17.15 9.96
C LEU A 103 -14.56 -16.89 11.22
N THR A 104 -15.28 -17.88 11.75
CA THR A 104 -16.06 -17.74 12.97
C THR A 104 -15.13 -17.39 14.14
N GLY A 105 -15.42 -16.27 14.84
CA GLY A 105 -14.57 -15.76 15.92
C GLY A 105 -13.46 -14.81 15.47
N ALA A 106 -13.24 -14.62 14.18
CA ALA A 106 -12.35 -13.58 13.68
C ALA A 106 -12.92 -12.17 13.95
N VAL A 107 -12.03 -11.21 14.14
CA VAL A 107 -12.40 -9.83 14.43
C VAL A 107 -12.16 -8.95 13.23
N VAL A 108 -13.18 -8.18 12.82
CA VAL A 108 -13.08 -7.17 11.78
C VAL A 108 -13.01 -5.79 12.43
N LYS A 109 -11.97 -5.01 12.11
CA LYS A 109 -11.85 -3.61 12.50
C LYS A 109 -11.91 -2.74 11.26
N ARG A 110 -12.81 -1.77 11.26
CA ARG A 110 -12.84 -0.68 10.29
C ARG A 110 -12.08 0.50 10.86
N ARG A 111 -11.14 1.02 10.09
CA ARG A 111 -10.42 2.26 10.40
C ARG A 111 -10.74 3.29 9.33
N THR A 112 -10.82 4.52 9.76
CA THR A 112 -11.10 5.65 8.88
C THR A 112 -10.02 6.69 9.08
N THR A 113 -9.36 7.08 8.00
CA THR A 113 -8.32 8.11 7.99
C THR A 113 -8.52 9.05 6.82
N LEU A 114 -7.77 10.13 6.78
CA LEU A 114 -7.75 11.04 5.64
C LEU A 114 -6.49 10.75 4.79
N ALA A 115 -6.58 10.94 3.49
CA ALA A 115 -5.47 10.68 2.57
C ALA A 115 -4.16 11.34 3.00
N ARG A 116 -4.20 12.54 3.55
CA ARG A 116 -3.03 13.29 4.04
C ARG A 116 -2.31 12.68 5.25
N PHE A 117 -2.95 11.74 5.95
CA PHE A 117 -2.36 11.04 7.10
C PHE A 117 -1.84 9.65 6.75
N LEU A 118 -1.85 9.31 5.47
CA LEU A 118 -1.18 8.12 4.99
C LEU A 118 0.35 8.31 5.05
N ASP A 119 1.08 7.21 5.06
CA ASP A 119 2.53 7.23 5.07
C ASP A 119 3.08 7.87 3.79
N ALA A 120 4.24 8.54 3.88
CA ALA A 120 4.87 9.24 2.76
C ALA A 120 5.06 8.33 1.53
N ALA A 121 5.31 7.05 1.74
CA ALA A 121 5.47 6.06 0.68
C ALA A 121 4.25 5.93 -0.26
N ASN A 122 3.08 6.46 0.12
CA ASN A 122 1.91 6.49 -0.76
C ASN A 122 1.95 7.60 -1.80
N PHE A 123 2.78 8.60 -1.58
CA PHE A 123 2.84 9.83 -2.41
C PHE A 123 4.16 9.95 -3.15
N ASP A 124 5.21 9.35 -2.60
CA ASP A 124 6.53 9.37 -3.21
C ASP A 124 6.70 8.15 -4.11
N PRO A 125 7.09 8.34 -5.37
CA PRO A 125 7.46 7.22 -6.21
C PRO A 125 8.64 6.49 -5.57
N VAL A 126 8.58 5.17 -5.58
CA VAL A 126 9.71 4.34 -5.14
C VAL A 126 10.86 4.64 -6.07
N ALA A 127 11.88 5.33 -5.58
CA ALA A 127 13.10 5.59 -6.32
C ALA A 127 13.78 4.25 -6.62
N THR A 128 13.78 3.83 -7.88
CA THR A 128 14.52 2.66 -8.31
C THR A 128 15.95 3.11 -8.62
N THR A 129 16.90 2.68 -7.80
CA THR A 129 18.31 2.93 -8.06
C THR A 129 18.84 1.83 -8.98
N THR A 130 19.19 2.18 -10.20
CA THR A 130 19.85 1.28 -11.14
C THR A 130 21.31 1.72 -11.25
N THR A 131 22.23 0.83 -10.89
CA THR A 131 23.67 1.05 -11.10
C THR A 131 24.04 0.46 -12.46
N THR A 132 24.44 1.30 -13.39
CA THR A 132 24.92 0.88 -14.69
C THR A 132 26.42 1.15 -14.75
N THR A 133 27.21 0.10 -15.00
CA THR A 133 28.63 0.22 -15.26
C THR A 133 28.82 0.29 -16.79
N GLN A 134 29.34 1.38 -17.28
CA GLN A 134 29.65 1.54 -18.67
C GLN A 134 31.16 1.71 -18.82
N THR A 135 31.77 0.87 -19.63
CA THR A 135 33.18 1.01 -20.04
C THR A 135 33.21 1.93 -21.25
N VAL A 136 33.73 3.13 -21.08
CA VAL A 136 34.02 4.01 -22.21
C VAL A 136 35.45 3.74 -22.59
N ALA A 137 35.67 3.13 -23.77
CA ALA A 137 36.98 2.98 -24.33
C ALA A 137 37.39 4.33 -24.95
N ASP A 138 38.25 5.07 -24.28
CA ASP A 138 39.04 6.11 -24.91
C ASP A 138 40.17 5.38 -25.69
N PRO A 139 40.44 5.76 -26.94
CA PRO A 139 41.58 5.17 -27.70
C PRO A 139 42.92 5.36 -27.02
N SER A 140 43.06 6.27 -26.06
CA SER A 140 44.30 6.56 -25.33
C SER A 140 44.29 6.12 -23.87
N ASP A 141 43.11 5.81 -23.28
CA ASP A 141 43.01 5.42 -21.87
C ASP A 141 41.66 4.67 -21.61
N ALA A 142 41.74 3.41 -21.22
CA ALA A 142 40.55 2.60 -20.93
C ALA A 142 40.09 2.89 -19.52
N GLU A 143 39.29 3.95 -19.33
CA GLU A 143 38.71 4.29 -18.04
C GLU A 143 37.33 3.64 -17.88
N THR A 144 37.16 2.88 -16.80
CA THR A 144 35.86 2.35 -16.41
C THR A 144 35.15 3.36 -15.52
N VAL A 145 34.09 3.95 -16.02
CA VAL A 145 33.30 4.92 -15.26
C VAL A 145 32.00 4.25 -14.78
N THR A 146 31.82 4.26 -13.47
CA THR A 146 30.60 3.73 -12.85
C THR A 146 29.63 4.88 -12.61
N TYR A 147 28.44 4.76 -13.19
CA TYR A 147 27.36 5.73 -12.97
C TYR A 147 26.28 5.09 -12.12
N THR A 148 25.83 5.82 -11.10
CA THR A 148 24.60 5.49 -10.39
C THR A 148 23.49 6.35 -10.97
N VAL A 149 22.53 5.71 -11.61
CA VAL A 149 21.33 6.37 -12.13
C VAL A 149 20.18 6.09 -11.18
N THR A 150 19.71 7.12 -10.51
CA THR A 150 18.48 7.04 -9.71
C THR A 150 17.34 7.52 -10.59
N VAL A 151 16.39 6.64 -10.87
CA VAL A 151 15.18 6.98 -11.61
C VAL A 151 14.06 7.17 -10.59
N ALA A 152 13.56 8.37 -10.47
CA ALA A 152 12.36 8.68 -9.70
C ALA A 152 11.22 9.01 -10.67
N ASN A 153 10.09 8.34 -10.55
CA ASN A 153 8.88 8.70 -11.29
C ASN A 153 8.05 9.65 -10.44
N VAL A 154 7.94 10.90 -10.85
CA VAL A 154 7.14 11.92 -10.17
C VAL A 154 6.07 12.42 -11.13
N GLY A 155 4.80 12.15 -10.80
CA GLY A 155 3.67 12.61 -11.61
C GLY A 155 3.67 12.10 -13.07
N GLY A 156 4.17 10.88 -13.30
CA GLY A 156 4.29 10.29 -14.63
C GLY A 156 5.55 10.71 -15.41
N TYR A 157 6.43 11.50 -14.81
CA TYR A 157 7.72 11.89 -15.40
C TYR A 157 8.87 11.13 -14.75
N ASN A 158 9.76 10.58 -15.57
CA ASN A 158 11.00 9.99 -15.09
C ASN A 158 12.03 11.09 -14.86
N ILE A 159 12.44 11.27 -13.61
CA ILE A 159 13.53 12.15 -13.23
C ILE A 159 14.79 11.30 -13.09
N PHE A 160 15.81 11.65 -13.85
CA PHE A 160 17.11 10.97 -13.80
C PHE A 160 18.09 11.82 -13.01
N VAL A 161 18.59 11.29 -11.89
CA VAL A 161 19.70 11.89 -11.15
C VAL A 161 20.91 11.01 -11.39
N ILE A 162 21.96 11.61 -12.00
CA ILE A 162 23.21 10.90 -12.30
C ILE A 162 24.28 11.47 -11.41
N ASN A 163 24.84 10.64 -10.54
CA ASN A 163 25.97 10.95 -9.70
C ASN A 163 27.19 10.20 -10.21
N GLY A 164 28.19 10.93 -10.68
CA GLY A 164 29.46 10.37 -11.15
C GLY A 164 30.56 11.43 -11.25
N VAL A 165 31.79 10.97 -11.21
CA VAL A 165 32.97 11.81 -11.41
C VAL A 165 33.12 12.05 -12.93
N ASN A 166 33.05 13.29 -13.36
CA ASN A 166 33.06 13.79 -14.75
C ASN A 166 31.65 13.83 -15.38
N ASN A 167 31.12 15.04 -15.52
CA ASN A 167 29.82 15.37 -16.11
C ASN A 167 29.53 14.62 -17.44
N PRO A 168 28.76 13.55 -17.46
CA PRO A 168 28.35 12.95 -18.71
C PRO A 168 27.27 13.82 -19.36
N VAL A 169 27.45 14.13 -20.62
CA VAL A 169 26.40 14.76 -21.44
C VAL A 169 25.42 13.68 -21.84
N ILE A 170 24.22 13.71 -21.30
CA ILE A 170 23.16 12.79 -21.69
C ILE A 170 22.34 13.44 -22.80
N THR A 171 22.38 12.82 -23.98
CA THR A 171 21.49 13.17 -25.07
C THR A 171 20.29 12.24 -25.01
N MET A 172 19.13 12.77 -24.58
CA MET A 172 17.87 12.04 -24.69
C MET A 172 17.36 12.14 -26.13
N LYS A 173 17.23 11.02 -26.82
CA LYS A 173 16.42 10.94 -28.04
C LYS A 173 14.96 10.70 -27.64
N ARG A 174 14.07 11.58 -28.17
CA ARG A 174 12.62 11.39 -28.15
C ARG A 174 12.22 10.19 -28.98
#